data_592c002f36823aca7091b33d9a2505ed
#
_entry.id   592c002f36823aca7091b33d9a2505ed
#
_cell.length_a   1.000
_cell.length_b   1.000
_cell.length_c   1.000
_cell.angle_alpha   90.00
_cell.angle_beta   90.00
_cell.angle_gamma   90.00
#
_symmetry.space_group_name_H-M   'P 1'
#
loop_
_entity.id
_entity.type
_entity.pdbx_description
1 polymer ?
#
loop_
_entity_poly.entity_id
_entity_poly.type
_entity_poly.pdbx_seq_one_letter_code
_entity_poly.pdbx_strand_id
1 'polypeptide(L)'
;MTDATMTHAKPSGTADFRPVVLVPVFNHERAIGAMVDAILRHPVPCLLIDDGSSERCAAVLRDLAATHADRVTLIRLDRNQGKGAAVMAGFDAALRAGYTHALQIDADGQHDAGCIPAFFDVAQRHPDAIVCGTPVYDASVPRARLIGRYVTHVWVWIHTLSFAIRDSMCGLRVYPLASVVPLVRTQRIGHRMEFDTEVIVHLVWRGAPVLNIATPVTYPIDGVSHFRMWRDNVRISWMHTRLFFGMLGRLPTLVARKLARKLA
;
A
#
# COMPACT_ATOMS: atom_id res chain seq x y z
N MET A 1 -6.73 -47.85 -29.93
CA MET A 1 -7.65 -47.23 -28.95
C MET A 1 -6.90 -47.21 -27.63
N THR A 2 -6.27 -46.12 -27.32
CA THR A 2 -5.59 -45.90 -26.04
C THR A 2 -6.03 -44.49 -25.57
N ASP A 3 -6.87 -44.55 -24.56
CA ASP A 3 -7.53 -43.43 -23.93
C ASP A 3 -6.50 -42.65 -23.09
N ALA A 4 -6.15 -41.44 -23.50
CA ALA A 4 -5.26 -40.56 -22.76
C ALA A 4 -6.09 -39.73 -21.79
N THR A 5 -6.24 -40.23 -20.57
CA THR A 5 -6.85 -39.52 -19.43
C THR A 5 -6.02 -38.29 -19.09
N MET A 6 -6.47 -37.12 -19.53
CA MET A 6 -5.92 -35.83 -19.04
C MET A 6 -6.27 -35.67 -17.58
N THR A 7 -5.29 -35.93 -16.74
CA THR A 7 -5.33 -35.58 -15.31
C THR A 7 -5.24 -34.05 -15.18
N HIS A 8 -6.37 -33.36 -14.97
CA HIS A 8 -6.40 -31.99 -14.53
C HIS A 8 -5.75 -31.94 -13.13
N ALA A 9 -4.56 -31.38 -13.04
CA ALA A 9 -3.94 -31.04 -11.78
C ALA A 9 -4.86 -30.06 -11.04
N LYS A 10 -5.36 -30.52 -9.89
CA LYS A 10 -6.14 -29.74 -8.94
C LYS A 10 -5.24 -28.57 -8.47
N PRO A 11 -5.70 -27.30 -8.46
CA PRO A 11 -4.89 -26.21 -7.95
C PRO A 11 -4.54 -26.51 -6.49
N SER A 12 -3.26 -26.44 -6.19
CA SER A 12 -2.69 -26.58 -4.84
C SER A 12 -3.43 -25.68 -3.86
N GLY A 13 -3.75 -26.23 -2.68
CA GLY A 13 -4.61 -25.68 -1.66
C GLY A 13 -4.45 -24.15 -1.49
N THR A 14 -5.59 -23.47 -1.45
CA THR A 14 -5.70 -22.07 -1.07
C THR A 14 -5.06 -21.89 0.29
N ALA A 15 -3.85 -21.33 0.34
CA ALA A 15 -3.29 -20.83 1.60
C ALA A 15 -4.38 -19.96 2.25
N ASP A 16 -4.62 -20.17 3.53
CA ASP A 16 -5.68 -19.55 4.30
C ASP A 16 -5.59 -18.00 4.13
N PHE A 17 -6.51 -17.40 3.34
CA PHE A 17 -6.51 -15.97 3.09
C PHE A 17 -6.99 -15.22 4.32
N ARG A 18 -6.05 -14.64 5.06
CA ARG A 18 -6.29 -13.90 6.31
C ARG A 18 -5.90 -12.44 6.14
N PRO A 19 -6.79 -11.60 5.60
CA PRO A 19 -6.49 -10.19 5.38
C PRO A 19 -6.70 -9.35 6.64
N VAL A 20 -6.03 -8.19 6.67
CA VAL A 20 -6.22 -7.15 7.68
C VAL A 20 -6.15 -5.78 7.02
N VAL A 21 -6.91 -4.81 7.53
CA VAL A 21 -6.78 -3.40 7.15
C VAL A 21 -5.75 -2.73 8.05
N LEU A 22 -4.83 -1.95 7.47
CA LEU A 22 -3.78 -1.22 8.14
C LEU A 22 -3.94 0.26 7.89
N VAL A 23 -4.09 1.04 8.96
CA VAL A 23 -4.30 2.50 8.90
C VAL A 23 -3.15 3.20 9.62
N PRO A 24 -2.18 3.80 8.91
CA PRO A 24 -1.19 4.67 9.53
C PRO A 24 -1.85 5.99 9.93
N VAL A 25 -1.66 6.41 11.18
CA VAL A 25 -2.32 7.60 11.74
C VAL A 25 -1.28 8.56 12.30
N PHE A 26 -1.37 9.84 11.93
CA PHE A 26 -0.63 10.92 12.58
C PHE A 26 -1.49 12.18 12.65
N ASN A 27 -2.02 12.51 13.85
CA ASN A 27 -2.84 13.69 14.09
C ASN A 27 -4.07 13.83 13.17
N HIS A 28 -4.80 12.73 12.97
CA HIS A 28 -6.07 12.68 12.22
C HIS A 28 -7.28 12.43 13.12
N GLU A 29 -7.28 13.00 14.34
CA GLU A 29 -8.34 12.77 15.35
C GLU A 29 -9.75 13.11 14.89
N ARG A 30 -9.90 13.99 13.88
CA ARG A 30 -11.21 14.37 13.33
C ARG A 30 -11.76 13.36 12.32
N ALA A 31 -10.88 12.70 11.56
CA ALA A 31 -11.28 11.83 10.46
C ALA A 31 -11.28 10.34 10.84
N ILE A 32 -10.44 9.95 11.80
CA ILE A 32 -10.16 8.55 12.08
C ILE A 32 -11.39 7.77 12.58
N GLY A 33 -12.29 8.39 13.36
CA GLY A 33 -13.51 7.74 13.83
C GLY A 33 -14.38 7.28 12.66
N ALA A 34 -14.72 8.20 11.76
CA ALA A 34 -15.52 7.89 10.58
C ALA A 34 -14.84 6.86 9.65
N MET A 35 -13.50 6.88 9.56
CA MET A 35 -12.76 5.90 8.78
C MET A 35 -12.85 4.50 9.42
N VAL A 36 -12.68 4.38 10.73
CA VAL A 36 -12.83 3.12 11.46
C VAL A 36 -14.25 2.58 11.32
N ASP A 37 -15.27 3.40 11.49
CA ASP A 37 -16.67 3.00 11.30
C ASP A 37 -16.92 2.47 9.88
N ALA A 38 -16.35 3.14 8.87
CA ALA A 38 -16.48 2.70 7.48
C ALA A 38 -15.76 1.35 7.23
N ILE A 39 -14.57 1.15 7.79
CA ILE A 39 -13.84 -0.13 7.70
C ILE A 39 -14.62 -1.25 8.40
N LEU A 40 -15.17 -0.99 9.58
CA LEU A 40 -15.87 -1.97 10.40
C LEU A 40 -17.24 -2.40 9.84
N ARG A 41 -17.77 -1.75 8.81
CA ARG A 41 -18.90 -2.27 8.02
C ARG A 41 -18.56 -3.56 7.30
N HIS A 42 -17.27 -3.84 7.11
CA HIS A 42 -16.76 -5.07 6.50
C HIS A 42 -16.28 -6.03 7.60
N PRO A 43 -16.42 -7.36 7.44
CA PRO A 43 -16.01 -8.35 8.44
C PRO A 43 -14.47 -8.58 8.39
N VAL A 44 -13.68 -7.52 8.64
CA VAL A 44 -12.23 -7.55 8.57
C VAL A 44 -11.62 -6.86 9.80
N PRO A 45 -10.53 -7.39 10.37
CA PRO A 45 -9.77 -6.73 11.43
C PRO A 45 -9.06 -5.48 10.94
N CYS A 46 -8.82 -4.53 11.86
CA CYS A 46 -8.17 -3.26 11.60
C CYS A 46 -6.98 -3.06 12.55
N LEU A 47 -5.82 -2.72 12.01
CA LEU A 47 -4.64 -2.28 12.76
C LEU A 47 -4.51 -0.77 12.61
N LEU A 48 -4.66 -0.02 13.68
CA LEU A 48 -4.35 1.40 13.77
C LEU A 48 -2.89 1.56 14.19
N ILE A 49 -2.08 2.20 13.36
CA ILE A 49 -0.67 2.43 13.66
C ILE A 49 -0.47 3.92 13.93
N ASP A 50 -0.43 4.29 15.19
CA ASP A 50 -0.20 5.65 15.64
C ASP A 50 1.29 6.02 15.52
N ASP A 51 1.62 6.89 14.59
CA ASP A 51 2.98 7.39 14.35
C ASP A 51 3.39 8.50 15.32
N GLY A 52 3.16 8.26 16.63
CA GLY A 52 3.52 9.23 17.68
C GLY A 52 2.70 10.53 17.60
N SER A 53 1.39 10.40 17.44
CA SER A 53 0.45 11.52 17.44
C SER A 53 0.41 12.26 18.77
N SER A 54 -0.18 13.47 18.76
CA SER A 54 -0.51 14.24 19.95
C SER A 54 -1.37 13.44 20.93
N GLU A 55 -1.34 13.77 22.20
CA GLU A 55 -2.13 13.05 23.21
C GLU A 55 -3.63 13.11 22.93
N ARG A 56 -4.12 14.20 22.34
CA ARG A 56 -5.50 14.32 21.91
C ARG A 56 -5.88 13.25 20.86
N CYS A 57 -5.06 13.08 19.84
CA CYS A 57 -5.29 12.05 18.82
C CYS A 57 -5.13 10.65 19.42
N ALA A 58 -4.10 10.44 20.24
CA ALA A 58 -3.85 9.18 20.91
C ALA A 58 -4.99 8.73 21.83
N ALA A 59 -5.65 9.67 22.52
CA ALA A 59 -6.83 9.37 23.33
C ALA A 59 -7.97 8.83 22.44
N VAL A 60 -8.26 9.50 21.31
CA VAL A 60 -9.27 9.03 20.35
C VAL A 60 -8.94 7.62 19.84
N LEU A 61 -7.67 7.34 19.52
CA LEU A 61 -7.27 6.01 19.03
C LEU A 61 -7.41 4.92 20.09
N ARG A 62 -7.09 5.23 21.37
CA ARG A 62 -7.30 4.30 22.48
C ARG A 62 -8.79 4.01 22.71
N ASP A 63 -9.63 5.03 22.63
CA ASP A 63 -11.09 4.88 22.79
C ASP A 63 -11.68 4.02 21.66
N LEU A 64 -11.26 4.23 20.41
CA LEU A 64 -11.69 3.40 19.28
C LEU A 64 -11.24 1.94 19.45
N ALA A 65 -10.00 1.71 19.87
CA ALA A 65 -9.49 0.37 20.10
C ALA A 65 -10.18 -0.32 21.30
N ALA A 66 -10.53 0.42 22.35
CA ALA A 66 -11.26 -0.11 23.51
C ALA A 66 -12.74 -0.43 23.15
N THR A 67 -13.39 0.44 22.36
CA THR A 67 -14.77 0.26 21.93
C THR A 67 -14.94 -0.95 20.99
N HIS A 68 -13.92 -1.24 20.15
CA HIS A 68 -13.96 -2.30 19.15
C HIS A 68 -12.83 -3.31 19.38
N ALA A 69 -12.59 -3.72 20.64
CA ALA A 69 -11.42 -4.53 21.04
C ALA A 69 -11.35 -5.90 20.37
N ASP A 70 -12.48 -6.42 19.86
CA ASP A 70 -12.55 -7.66 19.08
C ASP A 70 -12.03 -7.53 17.65
N ARG A 71 -11.98 -6.31 17.10
CA ARG A 71 -11.68 -6.06 15.69
C ARG A 71 -10.63 -5.00 15.43
N VAL A 72 -10.38 -4.10 16.39
CA VAL A 72 -9.43 -3.00 16.26
C VAL A 72 -8.26 -3.18 17.22
N THR A 73 -7.05 -3.22 16.69
CA THR A 73 -5.81 -3.25 17.48
C THR A 73 -5.04 -1.95 17.26
N LEU A 74 -4.66 -1.28 18.33
CA LEU A 74 -3.84 -0.08 18.31
C LEU A 74 -2.37 -0.43 18.58
N ILE A 75 -1.49 0.04 17.71
CA ILE A 75 -0.03 0.00 17.89
C ILE A 75 0.45 1.45 17.87
N ARG A 76 1.12 1.88 18.94
CA ARG A 76 1.66 3.23 19.05
C ARG A 76 3.18 3.22 18.98
N LEU A 77 3.73 4.07 18.11
CA LEU A 77 5.16 4.37 18.05
C LEU A 77 5.49 5.49 19.04
N ASP A 78 6.69 5.47 19.63
CA ASP A 78 7.12 6.43 20.64
C ASP A 78 7.15 7.89 20.14
N ARG A 79 7.38 8.07 18.83
CA ARG A 79 7.48 9.37 18.18
C ARG A 79 7.16 9.27 16.69
N ASN A 80 6.88 10.41 16.05
CA ASN A 80 6.69 10.47 14.61
C ASN A 80 7.96 10.06 13.86
N GLN A 81 7.89 8.91 13.18
CA GLN A 81 8.94 8.35 12.35
C GLN A 81 8.61 8.48 10.86
N GLY A 82 7.36 8.79 10.54
CA GLY A 82 6.83 8.98 9.19
C GLY A 82 5.91 7.86 8.74
N LYS A 83 5.03 8.17 7.78
CA LYS A 83 4.02 7.26 7.24
C LYS A 83 4.60 5.88 6.89
N GLY A 84 5.72 5.86 6.16
CA GLY A 84 6.38 4.61 5.77
C GLY A 84 6.83 3.77 6.95
N ALA A 85 7.37 4.40 8.01
CA ALA A 85 7.76 3.68 9.23
C ALA A 85 6.54 3.07 9.93
N ALA A 86 5.44 3.81 10.03
CA ALA A 86 4.19 3.30 10.59
C ALA A 86 3.65 2.11 9.79
N VAL A 87 3.63 2.22 8.46
CA VAL A 87 3.18 1.11 7.58
C VAL A 87 4.07 -0.13 7.75
N MET A 88 5.40 0.04 7.78
CA MET A 88 6.33 -1.08 7.98
C MET A 88 6.15 -1.74 9.35
N ALA A 89 5.93 -0.96 10.42
CA ALA A 89 5.61 -1.49 11.75
C ALA A 89 4.29 -2.29 11.73
N GLY A 90 3.30 -1.79 10.99
CA GLY A 90 2.03 -2.47 10.78
C GLY A 90 2.18 -3.79 10.01
N PHE A 91 3.02 -3.84 8.97
CA PHE A 91 3.30 -5.08 8.25
C PHE A 91 3.94 -6.14 9.15
N ASP A 92 4.92 -5.74 9.97
CA ASP A 92 5.55 -6.64 10.93
C ASP A 92 4.57 -7.17 11.97
N ALA A 93 3.70 -6.31 12.49
CA ALA A 93 2.67 -6.69 13.46
C ALA A 93 1.63 -7.63 12.82
N ALA A 94 1.16 -7.30 11.62
CA ALA A 94 0.22 -8.12 10.87
C ALA A 94 0.78 -9.54 10.60
N LEU A 95 2.03 -9.63 10.16
CA LEU A 95 2.67 -10.93 9.92
C LEU A 95 2.80 -11.74 11.22
N ARG A 96 3.20 -11.10 12.34
CA ARG A 96 3.30 -11.78 13.65
C ARG A 96 1.94 -12.27 14.16
N ALA A 97 0.86 -11.56 13.83
CA ALA A 97 -0.51 -11.96 14.16
C ALA A 97 -1.06 -13.05 13.22
N GLY A 98 -0.27 -13.52 12.25
CA GLY A 98 -0.62 -14.59 11.33
C GLY A 98 -1.52 -14.14 10.18
N TYR A 99 -1.64 -12.84 9.89
CA TYR A 99 -2.29 -12.35 8.68
C TYR A 99 -1.41 -12.64 7.46
N THR A 100 -2.05 -12.80 6.30
CA THR A 100 -1.36 -13.09 5.03
C THR A 100 -1.26 -11.87 4.14
N HIS A 101 -2.25 -10.98 4.22
CA HIS A 101 -2.35 -9.78 3.39
C HIS A 101 -2.72 -8.57 4.24
N ALA A 102 -2.12 -7.43 3.95
CA ALA A 102 -2.45 -6.15 4.57
C ALA A 102 -2.94 -5.16 3.52
N LEU A 103 -4.14 -4.63 3.71
CA LEU A 103 -4.65 -3.49 2.94
C LEU A 103 -4.29 -2.22 3.70
N GLN A 104 -3.36 -1.45 3.15
CA GLN A 104 -3.08 -0.09 3.60
C GLN A 104 -4.20 0.83 3.12
N ILE A 105 -4.69 1.71 4.01
CA ILE A 105 -5.58 2.82 3.69
C ILE A 105 -5.21 4.04 4.54
N ASP A 106 -5.20 5.24 3.94
CA ASP A 106 -4.81 6.45 4.63
C ASP A 106 -5.92 6.96 5.57
N ALA A 107 -5.54 7.53 6.72
CA ALA A 107 -6.45 7.98 7.78
C ALA A 107 -7.20 9.30 7.47
N ASP A 108 -6.88 9.96 6.35
CA ASP A 108 -7.37 11.29 6.00
C ASP A 108 -8.80 11.33 5.39
N GLY A 109 -9.40 10.15 5.20
CA GLY A 109 -10.75 10.02 4.66
C GLY A 109 -10.86 10.27 3.15
N GLN A 110 -9.76 10.36 2.41
CA GLN A 110 -9.78 10.58 0.96
C GLN A 110 -10.21 9.33 0.19
N HIS A 111 -9.93 8.14 0.72
CA HIS A 111 -10.25 6.86 0.10
C HIS A 111 -11.58 6.31 0.61
N ASP A 112 -12.39 5.80 -0.31
CA ASP A 112 -13.64 5.13 0.03
C ASP A 112 -13.36 3.71 0.56
N ALA A 113 -13.64 3.49 1.86
CA ALA A 113 -13.53 2.17 2.49
C ALA A 113 -14.49 1.13 1.87
N GLY A 114 -15.53 1.56 1.17
CA GLY A 114 -16.43 0.68 0.41
C GLY A 114 -15.72 -0.14 -0.67
N CYS A 115 -14.52 0.29 -1.10
CA CYS A 115 -13.69 -0.47 -2.05
C CYS A 115 -12.99 -1.69 -1.42
N ILE A 116 -12.90 -1.82 -0.10
CA ILE A 116 -12.16 -2.88 0.61
C ILE A 116 -12.51 -4.29 0.10
N PRO A 117 -13.79 -4.68 -0.04
CA PRO A 117 -14.13 -6.03 -0.50
C PRO A 117 -13.58 -6.34 -1.89
N ALA A 118 -13.64 -5.38 -2.84
CA ALA A 118 -13.13 -5.57 -4.19
C ALA A 118 -11.61 -5.77 -4.20
N PHE A 119 -10.87 -5.08 -3.34
CA PHE A 119 -9.43 -5.24 -3.19
C PHE A 119 -9.07 -6.61 -2.65
N PHE A 120 -9.76 -7.08 -1.61
CA PHE A 120 -9.51 -8.40 -1.04
C PHE A 120 -9.92 -9.53 -1.98
N ASP A 121 -11.01 -9.38 -2.72
CA ASP A 121 -11.45 -10.34 -3.71
C ASP A 121 -10.40 -10.55 -4.82
N VAL A 122 -9.78 -9.47 -5.30
CA VAL A 122 -8.67 -9.56 -6.25
C VAL A 122 -7.42 -10.16 -5.61
N ALA A 123 -7.08 -9.76 -4.38
CA ALA A 123 -5.92 -10.29 -3.67
C ALA A 123 -6.06 -11.79 -3.35
N GLN A 124 -7.26 -12.26 -3.02
CA GLN A 124 -7.52 -13.68 -2.79
C GLN A 124 -7.37 -14.53 -4.05
N ARG A 125 -7.80 -14.01 -5.20
CA ARG A 125 -7.62 -14.68 -6.50
C ARG A 125 -6.17 -14.64 -7.01
N HIS A 126 -5.40 -13.65 -6.56
CA HIS A 126 -4.01 -13.43 -6.98
C HIS A 126 -3.12 -13.20 -5.76
N PRO A 127 -2.85 -14.21 -4.93
CA PRO A 127 -2.26 -14.06 -3.61
C PRO A 127 -0.83 -13.50 -3.60
N ASP A 128 -0.11 -13.59 -4.71
CA ASP A 128 1.25 -13.04 -4.84
C ASP A 128 1.26 -11.62 -5.43
N ALA A 129 0.10 -11.09 -5.86
CA ALA A 129 0.01 -9.80 -6.50
C ALA A 129 -0.16 -8.65 -5.50
N ILE A 130 0.46 -7.52 -5.82
CA ILE A 130 0.15 -6.25 -5.18
C ILE A 130 -1.09 -5.68 -5.86
N VAL A 131 -2.14 -5.38 -5.09
CA VAL A 131 -3.35 -4.75 -5.62
C VAL A 131 -3.33 -3.27 -5.32
N CYS A 132 -3.24 -2.43 -6.34
CA CYS A 132 -3.08 -0.99 -6.22
C CYS A 132 -4.34 -0.23 -6.61
N GLY A 133 -4.72 0.74 -5.80
CA GLY A 133 -5.72 1.73 -6.20
C GLY A 133 -5.18 2.64 -7.30
N THR A 134 -6.01 2.89 -8.31
CA THR A 134 -5.76 3.93 -9.31
C THR A 134 -6.81 5.02 -9.11
N PRO A 135 -6.44 6.17 -8.55
CA PRO A 135 -7.39 7.23 -8.25
C PRO A 135 -8.15 7.70 -9.49
N VAL A 136 -9.47 7.73 -9.36
CA VAL A 136 -10.35 8.43 -10.30
C VAL A 136 -10.71 9.76 -9.64
N TYR A 137 -10.18 10.83 -10.20
CA TYR A 137 -10.34 12.17 -9.66
C TYR A 137 -11.59 12.82 -10.20
N ASP A 138 -12.27 13.58 -9.36
CA ASP A 138 -13.30 14.52 -9.75
C ASP A 138 -12.69 15.88 -10.14
N ALA A 139 -13.56 16.86 -10.47
CA ALA A 139 -13.14 18.19 -10.88
C ALA A 139 -12.49 19.04 -9.76
N SER A 140 -12.46 18.56 -8.51
CA SER A 140 -11.95 19.30 -7.34
C SER A 140 -10.42 19.28 -7.22
N VAL A 141 -9.74 18.42 -8.00
CA VAL A 141 -8.29 18.21 -7.87
C VAL A 141 -7.47 19.35 -8.47
N PRO A 142 -6.55 19.98 -7.72
CA PRO A 142 -5.66 21.02 -8.26
C PRO A 142 -4.76 20.50 -9.38
N ARG A 143 -4.72 21.18 -10.53
CA ARG A 143 -3.91 20.79 -11.70
C ARG A 143 -2.42 20.59 -11.39
N ALA A 144 -1.82 21.42 -10.53
CA ALA A 144 -0.43 21.31 -10.13
C ALA A 144 -0.13 19.95 -9.44
N ARG A 145 -1.08 19.43 -8.64
CA ARG A 145 -0.96 18.13 -7.99
C ARG A 145 -0.98 16.98 -9.01
N LEU A 146 -1.83 17.07 -10.03
CA LEU A 146 -1.88 16.10 -11.12
C LEU A 146 -0.58 16.07 -11.92
N ILE A 147 -0.01 17.24 -12.23
CA ILE A 147 1.28 17.34 -12.95
C ILE A 147 2.40 16.70 -12.13
N GLY A 148 2.54 17.04 -10.83
CA GLY A 148 3.57 16.47 -9.97
C GLY A 148 3.44 14.94 -9.84
N ARG A 149 2.20 14.44 -9.76
CA ARG A 149 1.91 13.01 -9.71
C ARG A 149 2.31 12.32 -11.02
N TYR A 150 1.99 12.91 -12.16
CA TYR A 150 2.36 12.36 -13.47
C TYR A 150 3.88 12.29 -13.67
N VAL A 151 4.62 13.30 -13.23
CA VAL A 151 6.10 13.28 -13.26
C VAL A 151 6.64 12.08 -12.48
N THR A 152 6.09 11.82 -11.28
CA THR A 152 6.46 10.63 -10.49
C THR A 152 6.14 9.33 -11.23
N HIS A 153 4.99 9.23 -11.92
CA HIS A 153 4.63 8.04 -12.69
C HIS A 153 5.60 7.77 -13.83
N VAL A 154 6.02 8.80 -14.57
CA VAL A 154 7.02 8.66 -15.65
C VAL A 154 8.32 8.07 -15.09
N TRP A 155 8.81 8.59 -13.95
CA TRP A 155 10.00 8.05 -13.31
C TRP A 155 9.82 6.59 -12.87
N VAL A 156 8.66 6.24 -12.33
CA VAL A 156 8.37 4.85 -11.93
C VAL A 156 8.37 3.91 -13.13
N TRP A 157 7.81 4.31 -14.26
CA TRP A 157 7.87 3.51 -15.49
C TRP A 157 9.29 3.32 -16.01
N ILE A 158 10.13 4.35 -15.89
CA ILE A 158 11.58 4.24 -16.20
C ILE A 158 12.23 3.25 -15.24
N HIS A 159 12.03 3.38 -13.91
CA HIS A 159 12.65 2.50 -12.92
C HIS A 159 12.25 1.04 -13.05
N THR A 160 11.04 0.77 -13.49
CA THR A 160 10.52 -0.60 -13.63
C THR A 160 10.59 -1.15 -15.04
N LEU A 161 10.91 -0.33 -16.06
CA LEU A 161 10.81 -0.62 -17.50
C LEU A 161 9.41 -1.17 -17.88
N SER A 162 8.36 -0.72 -17.18
CA SER A 162 7.01 -1.27 -17.26
C SER A 162 5.97 -0.20 -16.97
N PHE A 163 4.79 -0.32 -17.59
CA PHE A 163 3.59 0.47 -17.31
C PHE A 163 2.62 -0.23 -16.34
N ALA A 164 3.05 -1.32 -15.69
CA ALA A 164 2.19 -2.11 -14.80
C ALA A 164 1.72 -1.31 -13.58
N ILE A 165 2.51 -0.38 -13.07
CA ILE A 165 2.12 0.53 -11.99
C ILE A 165 1.44 1.74 -12.62
N ARG A 166 0.11 1.85 -12.47
CA ARG A 166 -0.64 3.02 -12.96
C ARG A 166 -0.53 4.19 -12.00
N ASP A 167 -0.53 3.91 -10.69
CA ASP A 167 -0.34 4.91 -9.65
C ASP A 167 0.52 4.37 -8.51
N SER A 168 1.66 5.01 -8.27
CA SER A 168 2.62 4.63 -7.22
C SER A 168 2.42 5.40 -5.91
N MET A 169 1.57 6.42 -5.91
CA MET A 169 1.37 7.35 -4.77
C MET A 169 0.05 7.12 -4.05
N CYS A 170 -0.80 6.21 -4.56
CA CYS A 170 -2.08 5.88 -3.94
C CYS A 170 -1.85 5.12 -2.63
N GLY A 171 -2.42 5.62 -1.54
CA GLY A 171 -2.34 5.00 -0.21
C GLY A 171 -3.30 3.82 -0.02
N LEU A 172 -4.18 3.52 -0.99
CA LEU A 172 -5.05 2.35 -0.94
C LEU A 172 -4.42 1.20 -1.71
N ARG A 173 -3.90 0.20 -0.98
CA ARG A 173 -3.13 -0.89 -1.59
C ARG A 173 -3.11 -2.16 -0.74
N VAL A 174 -3.28 -3.33 -1.35
CA VAL A 174 -3.06 -4.62 -0.69
C VAL A 174 -1.67 -5.14 -0.98
N TYR A 175 -1.00 -5.57 0.08
CA TYR A 175 0.32 -6.18 0.03
C TYR A 175 0.27 -7.62 0.54
N PRO A 176 0.83 -8.60 -0.22
CA PRO A 176 1.16 -9.91 0.33
C PRO A 176 2.28 -9.77 1.37
N LEU A 177 2.00 -10.11 2.62
CA LEU A 177 2.96 -9.93 3.74
C LEU A 177 4.21 -10.79 3.56
N ALA A 178 4.07 -11.98 2.98
CA ALA A 178 5.20 -12.86 2.66
C ALA A 178 6.21 -12.23 1.69
N SER A 179 5.76 -11.30 0.83
CA SER A 179 6.63 -10.61 -0.13
C SER A 179 7.16 -9.29 0.43
N VAL A 180 6.30 -8.49 1.10
CA VAL A 180 6.67 -7.13 1.53
C VAL A 180 7.51 -7.12 2.80
N VAL A 181 7.24 -8.00 3.79
CA VAL A 181 7.97 -7.99 5.07
C VAL A 181 9.46 -8.32 4.90
N PRO A 182 9.87 -9.39 4.17
CA PRO A 182 11.28 -9.62 3.90
C PRO A 182 11.94 -8.50 3.09
N LEU A 183 11.18 -7.81 2.22
CA LEU A 183 11.69 -6.67 1.48
C LEU A 183 12.07 -5.53 2.44
N VAL A 184 11.12 -5.07 3.26
CA VAL A 184 11.32 -3.89 4.13
C VAL A 184 12.34 -4.14 5.25
N ARG A 185 12.58 -5.41 5.62
CA ARG A 185 13.61 -5.80 6.58
C ARG A 185 15.02 -5.82 5.99
N THR A 186 15.14 -6.08 4.68
CA THR A 186 16.46 -6.27 4.02
C THR A 186 16.88 -5.11 3.14
N GLN A 187 15.94 -4.27 2.71
CA GLN A 187 16.20 -3.11 1.87
C GLN A 187 16.02 -1.81 2.67
N ARG A 188 16.90 -0.86 2.43
CA ARG A 188 16.72 0.50 2.95
C ARG A 188 15.64 1.20 2.14
N ILE A 189 14.45 1.34 2.72
CA ILE A 189 13.30 2.04 2.15
C ILE A 189 13.03 3.31 2.95
N GLY A 190 12.59 4.37 2.29
CA GLY A 190 12.24 5.64 2.93
C GLY A 190 11.09 5.50 3.92
N HIS A 191 11.13 6.28 4.99
CA HIS A 191 10.18 6.18 6.10
C HIS A 191 9.01 7.17 6.00
N ARG A 192 9.01 8.07 5.01
CA ARG A 192 8.00 9.15 4.93
C ARG A 192 7.17 9.04 3.65
N MET A 193 6.93 10.15 2.97
CA MET A 193 6.05 10.21 1.79
C MET A 193 6.60 9.47 0.57
N GLU A 194 7.90 9.27 0.49
CA GLU A 194 8.56 8.50 -0.56
C GLU A 194 8.29 6.99 -0.48
N PHE A 195 7.86 6.48 0.67
CA PHE A 195 7.65 5.06 0.94
C PHE A 195 6.76 4.37 -0.09
N ASP A 196 5.56 4.92 -0.35
CA ASP A 196 4.56 4.28 -1.21
C ASP A 196 5.08 4.01 -2.63
N THR A 197 5.89 4.95 -3.15
CA THR A 197 6.52 4.81 -4.46
C THR A 197 7.71 3.85 -4.42
N GLU A 198 8.55 3.95 -3.39
CA GLU A 198 9.77 3.17 -3.30
C GLU A 198 9.49 1.67 -3.08
N VAL A 199 8.58 1.34 -2.18
CA VAL A 199 8.27 -0.05 -1.83
C VAL A 199 7.71 -0.83 -3.02
N ILE A 200 6.83 -0.23 -3.82
CA ILE A 200 6.24 -0.92 -4.98
C ILE A 200 7.27 -1.13 -6.09
N VAL A 201 8.18 -0.18 -6.34
CA VAL A 201 9.25 -0.36 -7.32
C VAL A 201 10.14 -1.54 -6.92
N HIS A 202 10.55 -1.62 -5.65
CA HIS A 202 11.35 -2.74 -5.16
C HIS A 202 10.63 -4.09 -5.25
N LEU A 203 9.33 -4.14 -4.97
CA LEU A 203 8.53 -5.36 -5.12
C LEU A 203 8.46 -5.80 -6.59
N VAL A 204 8.25 -4.87 -7.52
CA VAL A 204 8.29 -5.17 -8.97
C VAL A 204 9.67 -5.65 -9.41
N TRP A 205 10.74 -5.09 -8.88
CA TRP A 205 12.10 -5.60 -9.14
C TRP A 205 12.30 -7.03 -8.64
N ARG A 206 11.59 -7.45 -7.58
CA ARG A 206 11.58 -8.84 -7.10
C ARG A 206 10.64 -9.74 -7.92
N GLY A 207 9.88 -9.18 -8.85
CA GLY A 207 9.00 -9.92 -9.77
C GLY A 207 7.54 -9.98 -9.33
N ALA A 208 7.15 -9.28 -8.26
CA ALA A 208 5.76 -9.26 -7.81
C ALA A 208 4.83 -8.73 -8.93
N PRO A 209 3.73 -9.42 -9.24
CA PRO A 209 2.70 -8.91 -10.14
C PRO A 209 2.01 -7.68 -9.54
N VAL A 210 1.55 -6.77 -10.41
CA VAL A 210 0.78 -5.60 -10.00
C VAL A 210 -0.57 -5.62 -10.70
N LEU A 211 -1.64 -5.53 -9.93
CA LEU A 211 -3.01 -5.39 -10.40
C LEU A 211 -3.55 -4.02 -9.96
N ASN A 212 -4.31 -3.37 -10.83
CA ASN A 212 -4.79 -2.03 -10.58
C ASN A 212 -6.32 -2.00 -10.56
N ILE A 213 -6.90 -1.37 -9.54
CA ILE A 213 -8.34 -1.17 -9.38
C ILE A 213 -8.62 0.33 -9.40
N ALA A 214 -9.53 0.78 -10.26
CA ALA A 214 -10.00 2.15 -10.24
C ALA A 214 -10.71 2.43 -8.90
N THR A 215 -10.32 3.50 -8.22
CA THR A 215 -10.88 3.85 -6.91
C THR A 215 -11.25 5.33 -6.87
N PRO A 216 -12.48 5.66 -6.45
CA PRO A 216 -12.88 7.04 -6.22
C PRO A 216 -12.02 7.67 -5.13
N VAL A 217 -11.60 8.90 -5.35
CA VAL A 217 -10.87 9.69 -4.35
C VAL A 217 -11.54 11.04 -4.24
N THR A 218 -11.94 11.39 -3.03
CA THR A 218 -12.55 12.67 -2.70
C THR A 218 -11.58 13.48 -1.84
N TYR A 219 -11.36 14.73 -2.20
CA TYR A 219 -10.55 15.64 -1.39
C TYR A 219 -11.44 16.42 -0.44
N PRO A 220 -11.43 16.15 0.88
CA PRO A 220 -12.18 16.97 1.83
C PRO A 220 -11.62 18.39 1.85
N ILE A 221 -12.51 19.39 1.87
CA ILE A 221 -12.17 20.82 1.81
C ILE A 221 -11.25 21.22 2.96
N ASP A 222 -11.40 20.58 4.13
CA ASP A 222 -10.62 20.83 5.37
C ASP A 222 -9.56 19.74 5.63
N GLY A 223 -9.13 19.01 4.61
CA GLY A 223 -8.16 17.92 4.74
C GLY A 223 -6.80 18.41 5.23
N VAL A 224 -6.32 17.84 6.34
CA VAL A 224 -4.98 18.12 6.87
C VAL A 224 -3.95 17.38 6.04
N SER A 225 -3.09 18.09 5.33
CA SER A 225 -1.96 17.53 4.61
C SER A 225 -0.68 17.69 5.43
N HIS A 226 -0.03 16.58 5.74
CA HIS A 226 1.28 16.57 6.41
C HIS A 226 2.47 16.65 5.45
N PHE A 227 2.22 16.86 4.15
CA PHE A 227 3.25 17.01 3.12
C PHE A 227 4.02 18.33 3.30
N ARG A 228 5.32 18.22 3.52
CA ARG A 228 6.23 19.37 3.66
C ARG A 228 6.94 19.63 2.33
N MET A 229 6.43 20.60 1.55
CA MET A 229 6.81 20.89 0.17
C MET A 229 8.30 20.72 -0.12
N TRP A 230 9.18 21.41 0.60
CA TRP A 230 10.62 21.36 0.35
C TRP A 230 11.26 20.04 0.79
N ARG A 231 11.02 19.63 2.04
CA ARG A 231 11.69 18.45 2.62
C ARG A 231 11.28 17.16 1.95
N ASP A 232 10.01 17.00 1.63
CA ASP A 232 9.52 15.77 1.02
C ASP A 232 9.87 15.71 -0.45
N ASN A 233 9.87 16.84 -1.19
CA ASN A 233 10.37 16.86 -2.57
C ASN A 233 11.85 16.50 -2.66
N VAL A 234 12.71 16.98 -1.74
CA VAL A 234 14.12 16.57 -1.68
C VAL A 234 14.26 15.07 -1.44
N ARG A 235 13.49 14.49 -0.52
CA ARG A 235 13.48 13.04 -0.27
C ARG A 235 13.00 12.24 -1.46
N ILE A 236 11.91 12.67 -2.10
CA ILE A 236 11.36 12.03 -3.30
C ILE A 236 12.38 12.08 -4.44
N SER A 237 13.03 13.23 -4.66
CA SER A 237 14.07 13.36 -5.68
C SER A 237 15.26 12.44 -5.41
N TRP A 238 15.70 12.35 -4.15
CA TRP A 238 16.76 11.44 -3.72
C TRP A 238 16.36 9.98 -3.87
N MET A 239 15.13 9.62 -3.53
CA MET A 239 14.57 8.30 -3.79
C MET A 239 14.64 7.96 -5.28
N HIS A 240 14.16 8.83 -6.16
CA HIS A 240 14.21 8.61 -7.61
C HIS A 240 15.64 8.44 -8.12
N THR A 241 16.59 9.22 -7.59
CA THR A 241 18.02 9.07 -7.91
C THR A 241 18.52 7.67 -7.53
N ARG A 242 18.24 7.21 -6.31
CA ARG A 242 18.64 5.87 -5.85
C ARG A 242 17.98 4.76 -6.69
N LEU A 243 16.71 4.90 -7.00
CA LEU A 243 15.97 3.95 -7.83
C LEU A 243 16.52 3.92 -9.26
N PHE A 244 16.92 5.06 -9.82
CA PHE A 244 17.50 5.10 -11.15
C PHE A 244 18.82 4.29 -11.23
N PHE A 245 19.76 4.52 -10.32
CA PHE A 245 20.99 3.72 -10.26
C PHE A 245 20.71 2.25 -9.91
N GLY A 246 19.75 1.99 -9.03
CA GLY A 246 19.29 0.64 -8.70
C GLY A 246 18.69 -0.11 -9.91
N MET A 247 17.98 0.59 -10.79
CA MET A 247 17.45 0.08 -12.05
C MET A 247 18.58 -0.26 -13.02
N LEU A 248 19.57 0.62 -13.16
CA LEU A 248 20.74 0.35 -14.05
C LEU A 248 21.45 -0.96 -13.66
N GLY A 249 21.68 -1.19 -12.36
CA GLY A 249 22.25 -2.45 -11.88
C GLY A 249 21.39 -3.70 -12.13
N ARG A 250 20.08 -3.53 -12.37
CA ARG A 250 19.12 -4.61 -12.64
C ARG A 250 18.69 -4.70 -14.10
N LEU A 251 19.22 -3.86 -14.96
CA LEU A 251 18.81 -3.73 -16.36
C LEU A 251 18.75 -5.08 -17.11
N PRO A 252 19.77 -5.95 -17.03
CA PRO A 252 19.72 -7.25 -17.70
C PRO A 252 18.53 -8.10 -17.26
N THR A 253 18.29 -8.17 -15.95
CA THR A 253 17.17 -8.95 -15.39
C THR A 253 15.81 -8.38 -15.78
N LEU A 254 15.66 -7.05 -15.77
CA LEU A 254 14.39 -6.40 -16.14
C LEU A 254 14.09 -6.59 -17.63
N VAL A 255 15.10 -6.48 -18.48
CA VAL A 255 14.96 -6.72 -19.93
C VAL A 255 14.61 -8.18 -20.20
N ALA A 256 15.32 -9.13 -19.58
CA ALA A 256 15.04 -10.56 -19.75
C ALA A 256 13.61 -10.91 -19.35
N ARG A 257 13.11 -10.40 -18.22
CA ARG A 257 11.71 -10.59 -17.80
C ARG A 257 10.71 -9.97 -18.77
N LYS A 258 11.02 -8.80 -19.34
CA LYS A 258 10.15 -8.15 -20.33
C LYS A 258 10.06 -8.96 -21.61
N LEU A 259 11.17 -9.55 -22.06
CA LEU A 259 11.19 -10.43 -23.23
C LEU A 259 10.42 -11.73 -22.97
N ALA A 260 10.65 -12.39 -21.84
CA ALA A 260 9.93 -13.59 -21.45
C ALA A 260 8.40 -13.40 -21.42
N ARG A 261 7.92 -12.25 -20.89
CA ARG A 261 6.48 -11.91 -20.87
C ARG A 261 5.86 -11.63 -22.26
N LYS A 262 6.67 -11.36 -23.28
CA LYS A 262 6.18 -11.18 -24.65
C LYS A 262 6.10 -12.48 -25.43
N LEU A 263 6.79 -13.52 -24.96
CA LEU A 263 6.87 -14.84 -25.58
C LEU A 263 5.87 -15.85 -24.97
N ALA A 264 5.33 -15.54 -23.78
CA ALA A 264 4.28 -16.29 -23.09
C ALA A 264 2.90 -15.72 -23.41
#